data_e8b3986f5ff183e2f9d9c754e6ccd980
#
_entry.id   e8b3986f5ff183e2f9d9c754e6ccd980
#
_cell.length_a   1.000
_cell.length_b   1.000
_cell.length_c   1.000
_cell.angle_alpha   90.00
_cell.angle_beta   90.00
_cell.angle_gamma   90.00
#
_symmetry.space_group_name_H-M   'P 1'
#
loop_
_entity.id
_entity.type
_entity.pdbx_description
1 polymer ?
#
loop_
_entity_poly.entity_id
_entity_poly.type
_entity_poly.pdbx_seq_one_letter_code
_entity_poly.pdbx_strand_id
1 'polypeptide(L)'
;ENGATSTILIETGLNGNYLKKSILNFDSYTNKPVVVVSFNDEGKKLFADLTKNNVGREMSIFLDGNIISSPVIQEEISGGEATISGSFTVQEAKSLVTRLNSGALPVPIKLASSQVVEATLGGQAKADGLLAGEVGFLIIAILMLLWYRLPGLLASVALSAYTVIVLFLFKEIPVVLTSAGIAGFIISMGIAIDANILIFERLKEEINRGRDLQSAVDEAFKRAWTSIRDSNIASILVALTLFYFGSSLLAGFGLVLGIGVLVSMFSSMVISKYFLLAFVPEDTNSKYYRIIKFLFGSGFSK
;
A
#
# COMPACT_ATOMS: atom_id res chain seq x y z
N GLU A 1 -55.64 -18.51 30.83
CA GLU A 1 -54.39 -19.26 30.53
C GLU A 1 -53.96 -18.90 29.12
N ASN A 2 -53.02 -17.96 29.01
CA ASN A 2 -52.40 -17.63 27.74
C ASN A 2 -51.27 -18.64 27.49
N GLY A 3 -51.56 -19.69 26.74
CA GLY A 3 -50.58 -20.62 26.23
C GLY A 3 -49.64 -19.93 25.22
N ALA A 4 -48.51 -19.43 25.68
CA ALA A 4 -47.43 -18.98 24.79
C ALA A 4 -46.88 -20.23 24.07
N THR A 5 -47.25 -20.42 22.82
CA THR A 5 -46.67 -21.42 21.93
C THR A 5 -45.25 -20.96 21.61
N SER A 6 -44.25 -21.57 22.26
CA SER A 6 -42.86 -21.38 21.89
C SER A 6 -42.56 -22.14 20.59
N THR A 7 -42.28 -21.42 19.52
CA THR A 7 -41.82 -22.01 18.25
C THR A 7 -40.37 -22.43 18.40
N ILE A 8 -40.09 -23.74 18.35
CA ILE A 8 -38.73 -24.26 18.39
C ILE A 8 -38.29 -24.42 16.90
N LEU A 9 -37.24 -23.73 16.53
CA LEU A 9 -36.60 -23.87 15.22
C LEU A 9 -35.60 -25.03 15.26
N ILE A 10 -35.77 -25.96 14.32
CA ILE A 10 -34.87 -27.11 14.16
C ILE A 10 -34.13 -26.95 12.84
N GLU A 11 -32.78 -27.02 12.90
CA GLU A 11 -31.96 -26.96 11.69
C GLU A 11 -32.22 -28.18 10.79
N THR A 12 -32.52 -27.93 9.52
CA THR A 12 -32.87 -28.96 8.53
C THR A 12 -31.67 -29.56 7.81
N GLY A 13 -30.46 -28.98 7.99
CA GLY A 13 -29.26 -29.35 7.27
C GLY A 13 -29.22 -28.84 5.80
N LEU A 14 -30.33 -28.33 5.26
CA LEU A 14 -30.37 -27.71 3.95
C LEU A 14 -29.74 -26.29 4.04
N ASN A 15 -28.66 -26.07 3.34
CA ASN A 15 -27.93 -24.80 3.38
C ASN A 15 -27.52 -24.32 1.97
N GLY A 16 -26.87 -23.19 1.87
CA GLY A 16 -26.49 -22.57 0.60
C GLY A 16 -25.58 -23.42 -0.31
N ASN A 17 -24.89 -24.44 0.21
CA ASN A 17 -24.05 -25.35 -0.59
C ASN A 17 -24.85 -26.19 -1.55
N TYR A 18 -26.14 -26.43 -1.24
CA TYR A 18 -27.09 -27.19 -2.08
C TYR A 18 -27.76 -26.31 -3.11
N LEU A 19 -27.58 -24.99 -3.09
CA LEU A 19 -28.13 -24.05 -4.04
C LEU A 19 -27.38 -24.11 -5.37
N LYS A 20 -28.06 -24.33 -6.47
CA LYS A 20 -27.49 -24.31 -7.81
C LYS A 20 -27.60 -22.94 -8.46
N LYS A 21 -28.75 -22.30 -8.35
CA LYS A 21 -29.06 -21.01 -8.97
C LYS A 21 -30.29 -20.37 -8.36
N SER A 22 -30.29 -19.04 -8.29
CA SER A 22 -31.49 -18.25 -7.96
C SER A 22 -31.78 -17.27 -9.08
N ILE A 23 -33.06 -17.07 -9.39
CA ILE A 23 -33.54 -16.13 -10.42
C ILE A 23 -34.71 -15.30 -9.89
N LEU A 24 -34.78 -14.04 -10.35
CA LEU A 24 -35.96 -13.20 -10.14
C LEU A 24 -37.04 -13.64 -11.12
N ASN A 25 -38.25 -13.84 -10.62
CA ASN A 25 -39.43 -14.10 -11.42
C ASN A 25 -40.58 -13.23 -10.90
N PHE A 26 -41.71 -13.23 -11.61
CA PHE A 26 -42.92 -12.55 -11.19
C PHE A 26 -44.05 -13.58 -11.07
N ASP A 27 -44.78 -13.49 -10.00
CA ASP A 27 -45.95 -14.33 -9.77
C ASP A 27 -47.02 -14.06 -10.85
N SER A 28 -47.50 -15.11 -11.48
CA SER A 28 -48.40 -15.02 -12.64
C SER A 28 -49.79 -14.42 -12.32
N TYR A 29 -50.23 -14.46 -11.05
CA TYR A 29 -51.52 -13.96 -10.61
C TYR A 29 -51.45 -12.58 -10.00
N THR A 30 -50.43 -12.33 -9.20
CA THR A 30 -50.33 -11.09 -8.44
C THR A 30 -49.32 -10.08 -9.04
N ASN A 31 -48.57 -10.51 -10.07
CA ASN A 31 -47.48 -9.76 -10.70
C ASN A 31 -46.44 -9.20 -9.71
N LYS A 32 -46.35 -9.80 -8.51
CA LYS A 32 -45.36 -9.43 -7.50
C LYS A 32 -44.01 -10.13 -7.75
N PRO A 33 -42.90 -9.51 -7.46
CA PRO A 33 -41.60 -10.15 -7.60
C PRO A 33 -41.42 -11.29 -6.60
N VAL A 34 -40.96 -12.43 -7.10
CA VAL A 34 -40.63 -13.63 -6.34
C VAL A 34 -39.25 -14.13 -6.70
N VAL A 35 -38.58 -14.81 -5.78
CA VAL A 35 -37.27 -15.41 -6.04
C VAL A 35 -37.43 -16.93 -6.15
N VAL A 36 -37.08 -17.45 -7.32
CA VAL A 36 -37.06 -18.90 -7.57
C VAL A 36 -35.66 -19.41 -7.28
N VAL A 37 -35.54 -20.39 -6.40
CA VAL A 37 -34.30 -21.07 -6.06
C VAL A 37 -34.32 -22.49 -6.61
N SER A 38 -33.25 -22.90 -7.26
CA SER A 38 -33.05 -24.25 -7.78
C SER A 38 -31.89 -24.91 -7.03
N PHE A 39 -32.09 -26.15 -6.57
CA PHE A 39 -31.11 -26.94 -5.86
C PHE A 39 -30.31 -27.85 -6.80
N ASN A 40 -29.11 -28.25 -6.37
CA ASN A 40 -28.31 -29.29 -7.00
C ASN A 40 -28.94 -30.68 -6.73
N ASP A 41 -28.41 -31.76 -7.32
CA ASP A 41 -28.99 -33.09 -7.24
C ASP A 41 -29.07 -33.63 -5.79
N GLU A 42 -28.13 -33.28 -4.92
CA GLU A 42 -28.15 -33.66 -3.52
C GLU A 42 -29.18 -32.83 -2.74
N GLY A 43 -29.17 -31.50 -2.95
CA GLY A 43 -30.14 -30.59 -2.34
C GLY A 43 -31.58 -30.89 -2.75
N LYS A 44 -31.80 -31.28 -4.01
CA LYS A 44 -33.11 -31.71 -4.53
C LYS A 44 -33.66 -32.90 -3.73
N LYS A 45 -32.85 -33.93 -3.46
CA LYS A 45 -33.27 -35.10 -2.67
C LYS A 45 -33.58 -34.71 -1.22
N LEU A 46 -32.68 -33.96 -0.62
CA LEU A 46 -32.81 -33.47 0.77
C LEU A 46 -34.08 -32.59 0.92
N PHE A 47 -34.34 -31.70 -0.05
CA PHE A 47 -35.50 -30.81 -0.05
C PHE A 47 -36.82 -31.57 -0.23
N ALA A 48 -36.85 -32.60 -1.11
CA ALA A 48 -38.00 -33.47 -1.27
C ALA A 48 -38.33 -34.22 0.02
N ASP A 49 -37.32 -34.83 0.68
CA ASP A 49 -37.52 -35.56 1.93
C ASP A 49 -37.97 -34.60 3.07
N LEU A 50 -37.38 -33.39 3.14
CA LEU A 50 -37.79 -32.39 4.12
C LEU A 50 -39.24 -31.94 3.92
N THR A 51 -39.64 -31.63 2.69
CA THR A 51 -40.99 -31.17 2.40
C THR A 51 -42.01 -32.29 2.59
N LYS A 52 -41.70 -33.53 2.21
CA LYS A 52 -42.56 -34.71 2.43
C LYS A 52 -42.85 -34.94 3.91
N ASN A 53 -41.85 -34.88 4.78
CA ASN A 53 -41.97 -35.19 6.19
C ASN A 53 -42.53 -34.02 7.04
N ASN A 54 -42.68 -32.82 6.47
CA ASN A 54 -43.11 -31.63 7.18
C ASN A 54 -44.27 -30.89 6.49
N VAL A 55 -45.10 -31.58 5.74
CA VAL A 55 -46.31 -30.98 5.17
C VAL A 55 -47.20 -30.39 6.27
N GLY A 56 -47.69 -29.17 6.05
CA GLY A 56 -48.50 -28.41 6.99
C GLY A 56 -47.68 -27.65 8.06
N ARG A 57 -46.31 -27.75 8.04
CA ARG A 57 -45.43 -26.99 8.95
C ARG A 57 -44.79 -25.82 8.21
N GLU A 58 -44.39 -24.82 9.01
CA GLU A 58 -43.61 -23.68 8.49
C GLU A 58 -42.15 -24.06 8.29
N MET A 59 -41.58 -23.64 7.17
CA MET A 59 -40.15 -23.74 6.86
C MET A 59 -39.54 -22.33 6.77
N SER A 60 -38.80 -21.95 7.77
CA SER A 60 -38.15 -20.63 7.81
C SER A 60 -36.86 -20.61 6.99
N ILE A 61 -36.73 -19.62 6.12
CA ILE A 61 -35.54 -19.37 5.31
C ILE A 61 -34.69 -18.26 5.96
N PHE A 62 -33.45 -18.59 6.29
CA PHE A 62 -32.51 -17.68 6.90
C PHE A 62 -31.46 -17.23 5.90
N LEU A 63 -31.13 -15.95 5.92
CA LEU A 63 -29.98 -15.38 5.22
C LEU A 63 -29.21 -14.48 6.19
N ASP A 64 -27.94 -14.78 6.41
CA ASP A 64 -27.07 -14.07 7.35
C ASP A 64 -27.68 -13.95 8.76
N GLY A 65 -28.37 -15.00 9.24
CA GLY A 65 -29.00 -15.06 10.55
C GLY A 65 -30.37 -14.37 10.65
N ASN A 66 -30.85 -13.73 9.57
CA ASN A 66 -32.16 -13.08 9.53
C ASN A 66 -33.19 -13.94 8.80
N ILE A 67 -34.41 -14.00 9.31
CA ILE A 67 -35.52 -14.68 8.65
C ILE A 67 -35.97 -13.83 7.45
N ILE A 68 -35.93 -14.42 6.26
CA ILE A 68 -36.39 -13.78 5.02
C ILE A 68 -37.85 -14.12 4.72
N SER A 69 -38.24 -15.36 4.97
CA SER A 69 -39.61 -15.86 4.72
C SER A 69 -39.83 -17.13 5.54
N SER A 70 -41.07 -17.42 5.92
CA SER A 70 -41.47 -18.63 6.64
C SER A 70 -42.73 -19.22 5.99
N PRO A 71 -42.64 -19.75 4.76
CA PRO A 71 -43.76 -20.34 4.10
C PRO A 71 -44.19 -21.64 4.78
N VAL A 72 -45.50 -21.97 4.67
CA VAL A 72 -46.04 -23.27 5.05
C VAL A 72 -45.86 -24.24 3.90
N ILE A 73 -45.36 -25.44 4.17
CA ILE A 73 -45.19 -26.51 3.18
C ILE A 73 -46.58 -27.07 2.84
N GLN A 74 -46.99 -26.89 1.60
CA GLN A 74 -48.32 -27.34 1.12
C GLN A 74 -48.28 -28.81 0.70
N GLU A 75 -47.23 -29.24 0.02
CA GLU A 75 -47.06 -30.58 -0.52
C GLU A 75 -45.57 -30.94 -0.66
N GLU A 76 -45.26 -32.20 -1.01
CA GLU A 76 -43.91 -32.64 -1.33
C GLU A 76 -43.42 -31.95 -2.60
N ILE A 77 -42.21 -31.31 -2.52
CA ILE A 77 -41.62 -30.64 -3.67
C ILE A 77 -40.46 -31.50 -4.22
N SER A 78 -40.79 -32.39 -5.15
CA SER A 78 -39.78 -33.28 -5.79
C SER A 78 -39.06 -32.64 -6.96
N GLY A 79 -39.50 -31.48 -7.45
CA GLY A 79 -38.91 -30.75 -8.58
C GLY A 79 -37.53 -30.18 -8.32
N GLY A 80 -37.16 -29.93 -7.04
CA GLY A 80 -35.89 -29.30 -6.64
C GLY A 80 -35.87 -27.80 -6.89
N GLU A 81 -37.06 -27.19 -7.08
CA GLU A 81 -37.23 -25.73 -7.16
C GLU A 81 -38.18 -25.26 -6.07
N ALA A 82 -37.86 -24.13 -5.46
CA ALA A 82 -38.72 -23.49 -4.49
C ALA A 82 -38.90 -22.02 -4.83
N THR A 83 -40.08 -21.48 -4.57
CA THR A 83 -40.40 -20.07 -4.78
C THR A 83 -40.45 -19.37 -3.44
N ILE A 84 -39.57 -18.39 -3.23
CA ILE A 84 -39.57 -17.50 -2.07
C ILE A 84 -40.49 -16.32 -2.43
N SER A 85 -41.67 -16.31 -1.83
CA SER A 85 -42.65 -15.23 -1.93
C SER A 85 -42.58 -14.36 -0.69
N GLY A 86 -42.85 -13.04 -0.84
CA GLY A 86 -42.86 -12.07 0.24
C GLY A 86 -43.26 -10.70 -0.27
N SER A 87 -43.27 -9.71 0.63
CA SER A 87 -43.54 -8.33 0.25
C SER A 87 -42.27 -7.63 -0.28
N PHE A 88 -41.64 -8.23 -1.31
CA PHE A 88 -40.41 -7.68 -1.90
C PHE A 88 -40.74 -6.60 -2.91
N THR A 89 -39.93 -5.55 -2.93
CA THR A 89 -39.75 -4.68 -4.08
C THR A 89 -38.85 -5.37 -5.12
N VAL A 90 -38.90 -4.94 -6.37
CA VAL A 90 -38.04 -5.48 -7.44
C VAL A 90 -36.56 -5.35 -7.09
N GLN A 91 -36.21 -4.28 -6.42
CA GLN A 91 -34.82 -4.00 -5.99
C GLN A 91 -34.37 -4.99 -4.90
N GLU A 92 -35.21 -5.24 -3.92
CA GLU A 92 -34.95 -6.21 -2.83
C GLU A 92 -34.83 -7.63 -3.34
N ALA A 93 -35.75 -8.04 -4.22
CA ALA A 93 -35.72 -9.36 -4.86
C ALA A 93 -34.42 -9.53 -5.71
N LYS A 94 -34.01 -8.50 -6.47
CA LYS A 94 -32.72 -8.51 -7.19
C LYS A 94 -31.54 -8.65 -6.23
N SER A 95 -31.51 -7.90 -5.13
CA SER A 95 -30.46 -7.99 -4.13
C SER A 95 -30.41 -9.38 -3.51
N LEU A 96 -31.56 -9.97 -3.17
CA LEU A 96 -31.67 -11.31 -2.62
C LEU A 96 -31.14 -12.36 -3.62
N VAL A 97 -31.51 -12.29 -4.90
CA VAL A 97 -30.99 -13.15 -5.97
C VAL A 97 -29.46 -13.05 -6.07
N THR A 98 -28.92 -11.83 -6.03
CA THR A 98 -27.47 -11.61 -6.09
C THR A 98 -26.77 -12.25 -4.89
N ARG A 99 -27.29 -12.06 -3.68
CA ARG A 99 -26.73 -12.65 -2.45
C ARG A 99 -26.79 -14.19 -2.49
N LEU A 100 -27.92 -14.76 -2.89
CA LEU A 100 -28.09 -16.21 -3.01
C LEU A 100 -27.17 -16.82 -4.07
N ASN A 101 -27.00 -16.15 -5.23
CA ASN A 101 -26.10 -16.59 -6.30
C ASN A 101 -24.62 -16.36 -5.97
N SER A 102 -24.31 -15.42 -5.09
CA SER A 102 -22.94 -15.26 -4.57
C SER A 102 -22.50 -16.48 -3.76
N GLY A 103 -23.45 -17.31 -3.39
CA GLY A 103 -23.29 -18.65 -2.87
C GLY A 103 -22.71 -18.73 -1.46
N ALA A 104 -22.90 -19.84 -0.80
CA ALA A 104 -22.04 -20.24 0.30
C ALA A 104 -20.68 -20.59 -0.31
N LEU A 105 -19.66 -19.79 -0.02
CA LEU A 105 -18.28 -20.11 -0.40
C LEU A 105 -17.96 -21.52 0.11
N PRO A 106 -17.40 -22.41 -0.73
CA PRO A 106 -17.10 -23.79 -0.35
C PRO A 106 -16.12 -23.90 0.82
N VAL A 107 -15.46 -22.78 1.16
CA VAL A 107 -14.57 -22.64 2.32
C VAL A 107 -15.02 -21.42 3.11
N PRO A 108 -15.22 -21.53 4.44
CA PRO A 108 -15.59 -20.39 5.27
C PRO A 108 -14.48 -19.36 5.26
N ILE A 109 -14.76 -18.17 4.70
CA ILE A 109 -13.86 -17.03 4.74
C ILE A 109 -14.07 -16.32 6.06
N LYS A 110 -13.01 -16.25 6.88
CA LYS A 110 -12.97 -15.40 8.07
C LYS A 110 -12.26 -14.11 7.71
N LEU A 111 -12.83 -12.97 8.09
CA LEU A 111 -12.15 -11.69 8.00
C LEU A 111 -10.93 -11.73 8.93
N ALA A 112 -9.72 -11.86 8.37
CA ALA A 112 -8.49 -12.00 9.13
C ALA A 112 -8.05 -10.65 9.72
N SER A 113 -8.27 -9.55 8.98
CA SER A 113 -7.97 -8.19 9.42
C SER A 113 -8.79 -7.19 8.61
N SER A 114 -9.31 -6.17 9.27
CA SER A 114 -9.89 -4.99 8.63
C SER A 114 -9.28 -3.76 9.26
N GLN A 115 -8.61 -2.94 8.46
CA GLN A 115 -8.02 -1.70 8.91
C GLN A 115 -8.76 -0.54 8.24
N VAL A 116 -9.57 0.16 9.01
CA VAL A 116 -10.25 1.38 8.55
C VAL A 116 -9.40 2.57 8.98
N VAL A 117 -8.90 3.32 8.01
CA VAL A 117 -8.19 4.58 8.27
C VAL A 117 -9.14 5.71 7.90
N GLU A 118 -9.52 6.52 8.89
CA GLU A 118 -10.34 7.70 8.66
C GLU A 118 -9.58 8.75 7.82
N ALA A 119 -10.30 9.45 6.93
CA ALA A 119 -9.72 10.48 6.07
C ALA A 119 -9.08 11.64 6.86
N THR A 120 -9.59 11.93 8.05
CA THR A 120 -9.04 12.94 8.98
C THR A 120 -7.67 12.56 9.49
N LEU A 121 -7.47 11.29 9.90
CA LEU A 121 -6.16 10.78 10.35
C LEU A 121 -5.14 10.79 9.20
N GLY A 122 -5.55 10.48 7.98
CA GLY A 122 -4.69 10.55 6.80
C GLY A 122 -4.22 11.98 6.48
N GLY A 123 -5.11 12.97 6.61
CA GLY A 123 -4.79 14.37 6.41
C GLY A 123 -3.78 14.90 7.44
N GLN A 124 -3.98 14.54 8.70
CA GLN A 124 -3.09 14.94 9.80
C GLN A 124 -1.70 14.29 9.67
N ALA A 125 -1.65 12.97 9.42
CA ALA A 125 -0.38 12.26 9.19
C ALA A 125 0.41 12.83 8.00
N LYS A 126 -0.26 13.28 6.94
CA LYS A 126 0.35 13.96 5.80
C LYS A 126 0.96 15.31 6.22
N ALA A 127 0.22 16.13 6.97
CA ALA A 127 0.70 17.45 7.43
C ALA A 127 1.92 17.30 8.36
N ASP A 128 1.82 16.42 9.35
CA ASP A 128 2.91 16.15 10.29
C ASP A 128 4.14 15.55 9.58
N GLY A 129 3.92 14.67 8.61
CA GLY A 129 4.98 14.07 7.80
C GLY A 129 5.69 15.08 6.90
N LEU A 130 4.95 16.02 6.27
CA LEU A 130 5.55 17.10 5.49
C LEU A 130 6.39 18.03 6.39
N LEU A 131 5.85 18.43 7.53
CA LEU A 131 6.58 19.25 8.50
C LEU A 131 7.86 18.56 8.98
N ALA A 132 7.79 17.26 9.31
CA ALA A 132 8.96 16.49 9.70
C ALA A 132 10.00 16.41 8.58
N GLY A 133 9.57 16.24 7.33
CA GLY A 133 10.42 16.24 6.15
C GLY A 133 11.12 17.59 5.93
N GLU A 134 10.38 18.69 6.01
CA GLU A 134 10.93 20.05 5.87
C GLU A 134 11.93 20.39 6.97
N VAL A 135 11.59 20.10 8.23
CA VAL A 135 12.49 20.32 9.37
C VAL A 135 13.73 19.45 9.25
N GLY A 136 13.58 18.17 8.91
CA GLY A 136 14.70 17.26 8.68
C GLY A 136 15.62 17.73 7.55
N PHE A 137 15.04 18.16 6.43
CA PHE A 137 15.80 18.74 5.31
C PHE A 137 16.59 19.98 5.73
N LEU A 138 15.97 20.93 6.45
CA LEU A 138 16.63 22.15 6.91
C LEU A 138 17.80 21.85 7.87
N ILE A 139 17.60 20.94 8.81
CA ILE A 139 18.66 20.52 9.73
C ILE A 139 19.85 19.93 8.96
N ILE A 140 19.58 19.02 8.01
CA ILE A 140 20.61 18.42 7.15
C ILE A 140 21.32 19.49 6.34
N ALA A 141 20.61 20.39 5.68
CA ALA A 141 21.17 21.45 4.86
C ALA A 141 22.10 22.40 5.67
N ILE A 142 21.66 22.78 6.88
CA ILE A 142 22.46 23.61 7.79
C ILE A 142 23.74 22.88 8.23
N LEU A 143 23.62 21.62 8.66
CA LEU A 143 24.77 20.81 9.07
C LEU A 143 25.78 20.63 7.92
N MET A 144 25.28 20.35 6.71
CA MET A 144 26.11 20.21 5.53
C MET A 144 26.85 21.52 5.18
N LEU A 145 26.12 22.64 5.22
CA LEU A 145 26.71 23.95 4.95
C LEU A 145 27.80 24.31 5.98
N LEU A 146 27.55 24.07 7.27
CA LEU A 146 28.49 24.38 8.34
C LEU A 146 29.75 23.50 8.27
N TRP A 147 29.60 22.22 7.94
CA TRP A 147 30.73 21.29 7.97
C TRP A 147 31.50 21.21 6.66
N TYR A 148 30.79 21.20 5.52
CA TYR A 148 31.39 21.01 4.19
C TYR A 148 31.41 22.30 3.34
N ARG A 149 30.95 23.43 3.86
CA ARG A 149 30.96 24.72 3.18
C ARG A 149 30.36 24.65 1.77
N LEU A 150 31.11 24.92 0.70
CA LEU A 150 30.65 24.92 -0.68
C LEU A 150 30.14 23.52 -1.15
N PRO A 151 30.88 22.41 -0.99
CA PRO A 151 30.35 21.08 -1.26
C PRO A 151 29.05 20.80 -0.52
N GLY A 152 28.90 21.23 0.73
CA GLY A 152 27.70 21.08 1.52
C GLY A 152 26.49 21.83 0.95
N LEU A 153 26.72 23.07 0.45
CA LEU A 153 25.68 23.81 -0.27
C LEU A 153 25.24 23.09 -1.53
N LEU A 154 26.20 22.62 -2.33
CA LEU A 154 25.91 21.90 -3.57
C LEU A 154 25.18 20.56 -3.31
N ALA A 155 25.54 19.87 -2.21
CA ALA A 155 24.80 18.67 -1.79
C ALA A 155 23.37 18.99 -1.36
N SER A 156 23.13 20.11 -0.71
CA SER A 156 21.77 20.54 -0.33
C SER A 156 20.93 20.84 -1.57
N VAL A 157 21.51 21.43 -2.59
CA VAL A 157 20.85 21.63 -3.90
C VAL A 157 20.60 20.28 -4.59
N ALA A 158 21.56 19.36 -4.57
CA ALA A 158 21.40 18.02 -5.11
C ALA A 158 20.32 17.22 -4.35
N LEU A 159 20.22 17.39 -3.03
CA LEU A 159 19.15 16.80 -2.20
C LEU A 159 17.77 17.38 -2.55
N SER A 160 17.70 18.69 -2.87
CA SER A 160 16.45 19.29 -3.37
C SER A 160 16.05 18.67 -4.72
N ALA A 161 17.00 18.51 -5.63
CA ALA A 161 16.75 17.85 -6.92
C ALA A 161 16.30 16.38 -6.73
N TYR A 162 16.97 15.66 -5.81
CA TYR A 162 16.57 14.31 -5.41
C TYR A 162 15.11 14.29 -4.94
N THR A 163 14.72 15.19 -4.03
CA THR A 163 13.37 15.30 -3.50
C THR A 163 12.34 15.50 -4.62
N VAL A 164 12.61 16.43 -5.54
CA VAL A 164 11.73 16.68 -6.69
C VAL A 164 11.60 15.45 -7.58
N ILE A 165 12.69 14.76 -7.88
CA ILE A 165 12.70 13.54 -8.72
C ILE A 165 11.87 12.44 -8.05
N VAL A 166 12.06 12.20 -6.75
CA VAL A 166 11.33 11.16 -6.00
C VAL A 166 9.83 11.47 -5.96
N LEU A 167 9.45 12.71 -5.65
CA LEU A 167 8.04 13.12 -5.64
C LEU A 167 7.41 13.04 -7.02
N PHE A 168 8.15 13.36 -8.08
CA PHE A 168 7.71 13.18 -9.46
C PHE A 168 7.45 11.70 -9.77
N LEU A 169 8.39 10.81 -9.39
CA LEU A 169 8.21 9.37 -9.57
C LEU A 169 7.02 8.82 -8.80
N PHE A 170 6.76 9.29 -7.58
CA PHE A 170 5.58 8.89 -6.82
C PHE A 170 4.26 9.33 -7.46
N LYS A 171 4.29 10.39 -8.24
CA LYS A 171 3.12 10.84 -9.01
C LYS A 171 2.90 9.98 -10.27
N GLU A 172 3.96 9.63 -10.98
CA GLU A 172 3.89 8.81 -12.20
C GLU A 172 3.62 7.33 -11.88
N ILE A 173 4.27 6.80 -10.87
CA ILE A 173 3.98 5.48 -10.32
C ILE A 173 2.92 5.72 -9.23
N PRO A 174 1.66 5.22 -9.36
CA PRO A 174 0.61 5.54 -8.39
C PRO A 174 0.90 4.94 -7.00
N VAL A 175 1.89 5.53 -6.30
CA VAL A 175 2.31 5.11 -4.97
C VAL A 175 1.37 5.72 -3.93
N VAL A 176 0.72 4.89 -3.13
CA VAL A 176 -0.07 5.36 -1.99
C VAL A 176 0.86 5.73 -0.85
N LEU A 177 1.00 7.04 -0.59
CA LEU A 177 1.80 7.55 0.52
C LEU A 177 1.05 7.34 1.85
N THR A 178 1.30 6.21 2.48
CA THR A 178 0.90 5.94 3.86
C THR A 178 1.86 6.65 4.84
N SER A 179 1.50 6.74 6.13
CA SER A 179 2.41 7.27 7.16
C SER A 179 3.76 6.52 7.18
N ALA A 180 3.74 5.21 6.97
CA ALA A 180 4.96 4.41 6.82
C ALA A 180 5.74 4.77 5.54
N GLY A 181 5.04 5.03 4.42
CA GLY A 181 5.67 5.51 3.19
C GLY A 181 6.36 6.86 3.36
N ILE A 182 5.72 7.80 4.07
CA ILE A 182 6.34 9.10 4.41
C ILE A 182 7.61 8.89 5.25
N ALA A 183 7.57 8.02 6.27
CA ALA A 183 8.75 7.68 7.05
C ALA A 183 9.86 7.06 6.18
N GLY A 184 9.52 6.16 5.25
CA GLY A 184 10.45 5.60 4.27
C GLY A 184 11.11 6.66 3.39
N PHE A 185 10.34 7.66 2.96
CA PHE A 185 10.86 8.80 2.20
C PHE A 185 11.86 9.64 3.02
N ILE A 186 11.53 9.97 4.26
CA ILE A 186 12.42 10.75 5.15
C ILE A 186 13.72 9.98 5.42
N ILE A 187 13.64 8.67 5.67
CA ILE A 187 14.83 7.83 5.86
C ILE A 187 15.68 7.78 4.59
N SER A 188 15.06 7.67 3.40
CA SER A 188 15.79 7.66 2.13
C SER A 188 16.51 8.98 1.85
N MET A 189 15.99 10.14 2.33
CA MET A 189 16.70 11.41 2.32
C MET A 189 17.98 11.36 3.17
N GLY A 190 17.92 10.71 4.34
CA GLY A 190 19.13 10.49 5.18
C GLY A 190 20.18 9.65 4.46
N ILE A 191 19.76 8.58 3.79
CA ILE A 191 20.66 7.72 2.98
C ILE A 191 21.24 8.50 1.79
N ALA A 192 20.47 9.40 1.17
CA ALA A 192 20.93 10.21 0.05
C ALA A 192 22.06 11.17 0.46
N ILE A 193 22.00 11.74 1.65
CA ILE A 193 23.07 12.63 2.13
C ILE A 193 24.31 11.88 2.57
N ASP A 194 24.16 10.66 3.11
CA ASP A 194 25.28 9.83 3.55
C ASP A 194 26.24 9.52 2.40
N ALA A 195 25.73 9.22 1.21
CA ALA A 195 26.53 9.07 0.01
C ALA A 195 27.35 10.34 -0.34
N ASN A 196 26.75 11.52 -0.21
CA ASN A 196 27.47 12.78 -0.45
C ASN A 196 28.55 13.04 0.60
N ILE A 197 28.28 12.73 1.88
CA ILE A 197 29.27 12.84 2.97
C ILE A 197 30.48 11.98 2.65
N LEU A 198 30.28 10.73 2.25
CA LEU A 198 31.38 9.84 1.90
C LEU A 198 32.21 10.37 0.73
N ILE A 199 31.57 10.91 -0.30
CA ILE A 199 32.26 11.54 -1.45
C ILE A 199 33.10 12.72 -0.96
N PHE A 200 32.55 13.56 -0.09
CA PHE A 200 33.27 14.76 0.37
C PHE A 200 34.46 14.45 1.29
N GLU A 201 34.34 13.41 2.11
CA GLU A 201 35.51 12.95 2.89
C GLU A 201 36.61 12.40 1.98
N ARG A 202 36.26 11.65 0.92
CA ARG A 202 37.24 11.22 -0.10
C ARG A 202 37.81 12.40 -0.86
N LEU A 203 37.00 13.38 -1.22
CA LEU A 203 37.48 14.62 -1.87
C LEU A 203 38.50 15.38 -1.00
N LYS A 204 38.21 15.52 0.27
CA LYS A 204 39.14 16.12 1.25
C LYS A 204 40.46 15.36 1.32
N GLU A 205 40.42 14.02 1.37
CA GLU A 205 41.62 13.18 1.35
C GLU A 205 42.47 13.46 0.10
N GLU A 206 41.84 13.54 -1.09
CA GLU A 206 42.57 13.74 -2.35
C GLU A 206 43.16 15.18 -2.44
N ILE A 207 42.42 16.21 -1.96
CA ILE A 207 42.92 17.58 -1.88
C ILE A 207 44.13 17.66 -0.94
N ASN A 208 44.06 16.96 0.20
CA ASN A 208 45.17 16.94 1.17
C ASN A 208 46.41 16.17 0.66
N ARG A 209 46.24 15.26 -0.30
CA ARG A 209 47.34 14.59 -1.02
C ARG A 209 48.00 15.49 -2.06
N GLY A 210 47.52 16.72 -2.24
CA GLY A 210 48.09 17.68 -3.17
C GLY A 210 47.58 17.60 -4.60
N ARG A 211 46.53 16.83 -4.86
CA ARG A 211 45.90 16.79 -6.20
C ARG A 211 45.25 18.13 -6.54
N ASP A 212 45.17 18.44 -7.82
CA ASP A 212 44.31 19.52 -8.31
C ASP A 212 42.84 19.21 -8.10
N LEU A 213 41.98 20.24 -8.05
CA LEU A 213 40.57 20.08 -7.70
C LEU A 213 39.80 19.14 -8.63
N GLN A 214 40.07 19.25 -9.94
CA GLN A 214 39.36 18.41 -10.95
C GLN A 214 39.69 16.92 -10.76
N SER A 215 40.98 16.60 -10.70
CA SER A 215 41.46 15.23 -10.47
C SER A 215 41.05 14.72 -9.10
N ALA A 216 41.00 15.59 -8.07
CA ALA A 216 40.54 15.23 -6.75
C ALA A 216 39.05 14.85 -6.73
N VAL A 217 38.20 15.61 -7.43
CA VAL A 217 36.75 15.27 -7.56
C VAL A 217 36.61 13.92 -8.27
N ASP A 218 37.23 13.71 -9.42
CA ASP A 218 37.11 12.47 -10.19
C ASP A 218 37.57 11.25 -9.37
N GLU A 219 38.67 11.34 -8.69
CA GLU A 219 39.23 10.26 -7.87
C GLU A 219 38.35 10.00 -6.63
N ALA A 220 37.81 11.05 -6.02
CA ALA A 220 36.91 10.92 -4.86
C ALA A 220 35.65 10.13 -5.23
N PHE A 221 35.01 10.46 -6.35
CA PHE A 221 33.85 9.73 -6.85
C PHE A 221 34.19 8.27 -7.18
N LYS A 222 35.31 8.02 -7.83
CA LYS A 222 35.76 6.67 -8.16
C LYS A 222 36.00 5.81 -6.91
N ARG A 223 36.62 6.37 -5.90
CA ARG A 223 36.91 5.67 -4.62
C ARG A 223 35.68 5.49 -3.76
N ALA A 224 34.74 6.45 -3.79
CA ALA A 224 33.51 6.37 -3.02
C ALA A 224 32.50 5.35 -3.65
N TRP A 225 32.57 5.17 -4.95
CA TRP A 225 31.60 4.35 -5.72
C TRP A 225 31.36 2.97 -5.13
N THR A 226 32.44 2.22 -4.84
CA THR A 226 32.30 0.84 -4.34
C THR A 226 31.52 0.77 -3.02
N SER A 227 31.86 1.67 -2.08
CA SER A 227 31.17 1.71 -0.77
C SER A 227 29.72 2.16 -0.91
N ILE A 228 29.45 3.20 -1.75
CA ILE A 228 28.09 3.69 -2.00
C ILE A 228 27.25 2.59 -2.67
N ARG A 229 27.77 1.92 -3.69
CA ARG A 229 27.09 0.82 -4.36
C ARG A 229 26.74 -0.29 -3.40
N ASP A 230 27.69 -0.77 -2.61
CA ASP A 230 27.50 -1.94 -1.74
C ASP A 230 26.52 -1.61 -0.60
N SER A 231 26.59 -0.43 0.00
CA SER A 231 25.63 0.08 0.98
C SER A 231 24.22 0.21 0.41
N ASN A 232 24.08 0.78 -0.79
CA ASN A 232 22.78 0.96 -1.42
C ASN A 232 22.17 -0.38 -1.89
N ILE A 233 22.99 -1.33 -2.37
CA ILE A 233 22.52 -2.69 -2.68
C ILE A 233 21.93 -3.34 -1.43
N ALA A 234 22.61 -3.25 -0.28
CA ALA A 234 22.08 -3.79 0.98
C ALA A 234 20.74 -3.11 1.34
N SER A 235 20.63 -1.79 1.22
CA SER A 235 19.38 -1.06 1.47
C SER A 235 18.26 -1.47 0.52
N ILE A 236 18.56 -1.69 -0.76
CA ILE A 236 17.60 -2.18 -1.77
C ILE A 236 17.12 -3.59 -1.41
N LEU A 237 18.01 -4.49 -0.98
CA LEU A 237 17.62 -5.84 -0.55
C LEU A 237 16.67 -5.80 0.65
N VAL A 238 16.93 -4.92 1.63
CA VAL A 238 16.01 -4.70 2.75
C VAL A 238 14.67 -4.16 2.25
N ALA A 239 14.68 -3.16 1.36
CA ALA A 239 13.46 -2.60 0.79
C ALA A 239 12.63 -3.63 0.04
N LEU A 240 13.26 -4.49 -0.77
CA LEU A 240 12.61 -5.60 -1.48
C LEU A 240 12.04 -6.64 -0.51
N THR A 241 12.77 -6.98 0.54
CA THR A 241 12.29 -7.91 1.56
C THR A 241 11.03 -7.37 2.24
N LEU A 242 11.02 -6.09 2.61
CA LEU A 242 9.85 -5.44 3.20
C LEU A 242 8.68 -5.34 2.23
N PHE A 243 8.96 -5.14 0.95
CA PHE A 243 7.92 -5.06 -0.07
C PHE A 243 7.23 -6.41 -0.32
N TYR A 244 8.00 -7.50 -0.45
CA TYR A 244 7.43 -8.82 -0.79
C TYR A 244 6.93 -9.61 0.42
N PHE A 245 7.58 -9.49 1.57
CA PHE A 245 7.29 -10.30 2.77
C PHE A 245 6.67 -9.48 3.91
N GLY A 246 6.62 -8.17 3.79
CA GLY A 246 6.02 -7.30 4.80
C GLY A 246 4.49 -7.30 4.78
N SER A 247 3.88 -6.85 5.88
CA SER A 247 2.46 -6.49 5.89
C SER A 247 2.21 -5.32 4.89
N SER A 248 0.94 -5.04 4.55
CA SER A 248 0.59 -3.95 3.63
C SER A 248 1.21 -2.60 4.03
N LEU A 249 1.35 -2.34 5.34
CA LEU A 249 2.00 -1.15 5.87
C LEU A 249 3.49 -1.13 5.56
N LEU A 250 4.19 -2.25 5.79
CA LEU A 250 5.63 -2.41 5.55
C LEU A 250 5.96 -2.49 4.05
N ALA A 251 5.07 -3.03 3.24
CA ALA A 251 5.23 -3.05 1.80
C ALA A 251 5.27 -1.63 1.21
N GLY A 252 4.36 -0.74 1.66
CA GLY A 252 4.38 0.67 1.28
C GLY A 252 5.68 1.39 1.68
N PHE A 253 6.16 1.15 2.90
CA PHE A 253 7.45 1.64 3.37
C PHE A 253 8.60 1.13 2.48
N GLY A 254 8.67 -0.19 2.22
CA GLY A 254 9.71 -0.81 1.41
C GLY A 254 9.74 -0.27 -0.03
N LEU A 255 8.58 -0.09 -0.66
CA LEU A 255 8.49 0.48 -2.00
C LEU A 255 9.07 1.90 -2.06
N VAL A 256 8.63 2.77 -1.15
CA VAL A 256 9.09 4.16 -1.09
C VAL A 256 10.58 4.25 -0.79
N LEU A 257 11.06 3.46 0.19
CA LEU A 257 12.49 3.37 0.52
C LEU A 257 13.31 2.91 -0.67
N GLY A 258 12.88 1.86 -1.38
CA GLY A 258 13.59 1.31 -2.54
C GLY A 258 13.73 2.32 -3.67
N ILE A 259 12.64 3.01 -4.04
CA ILE A 259 12.67 4.09 -5.03
C ILE A 259 13.60 5.21 -4.57
N GLY A 260 13.49 5.63 -3.31
CA GLY A 260 14.34 6.67 -2.74
C GLY A 260 15.83 6.31 -2.81
N VAL A 261 16.21 5.09 -2.46
CA VAL A 261 17.61 4.62 -2.52
C VAL A 261 18.13 4.58 -3.96
N LEU A 262 17.34 4.14 -4.93
CA LEU A 262 17.74 4.16 -6.35
C LEU A 262 17.99 5.57 -6.86
N VAL A 263 17.07 6.50 -6.55
CA VAL A 263 17.22 7.91 -6.94
C VAL A 263 18.37 8.58 -6.21
N SER A 264 18.61 8.23 -4.94
CA SER A 264 19.73 8.78 -4.16
C SER A 264 21.09 8.41 -4.76
N MET A 265 21.24 7.16 -5.21
CA MET A 265 22.44 6.70 -5.88
C MET A 265 22.69 7.47 -7.18
N PHE A 266 21.63 7.70 -7.98
CA PHE A 266 21.71 8.52 -9.18
C PHE A 266 22.07 9.98 -8.83
N SER A 267 21.35 10.59 -7.89
CA SER A 267 21.57 11.99 -7.50
C SER A 267 22.96 12.23 -6.94
N SER A 268 23.44 11.38 -6.04
CA SER A 268 24.78 11.52 -5.45
C SER A 268 25.91 11.32 -6.47
N MET A 269 25.78 10.34 -7.38
CA MET A 269 26.86 10.01 -8.34
C MET A 269 26.86 10.89 -9.58
N VAL A 270 25.69 11.36 -10.01
CA VAL A 270 25.56 12.15 -11.25
C VAL A 270 25.38 13.62 -10.91
N ILE A 271 24.30 13.99 -10.23
CA ILE A 271 23.95 15.40 -9.99
C ILE A 271 25.01 16.08 -9.15
N SER A 272 25.42 15.49 -8.02
CA SER A 272 26.44 16.05 -7.14
C SER A 272 27.79 16.18 -7.84
N LYS A 273 28.17 15.21 -8.70
CA LYS A 273 29.42 15.27 -9.46
C LYS A 273 29.44 16.47 -10.40
N TYR A 274 28.40 16.63 -11.21
CA TYR A 274 28.36 17.74 -12.16
C TYR A 274 28.27 19.09 -11.47
N PHE A 275 27.57 19.19 -10.34
CA PHE A 275 27.54 20.41 -9.55
C PHE A 275 28.93 20.76 -8.99
N LEU A 276 29.66 19.78 -8.47
CA LEU A 276 31.01 20.03 -7.97
C LEU A 276 31.94 20.46 -9.11
N LEU A 277 31.94 19.77 -10.24
CA LEU A 277 32.80 20.09 -11.40
C LEU A 277 32.47 21.47 -11.99
N ALA A 278 31.21 21.89 -12.00
CA ALA A 278 30.81 23.21 -12.49
C ALA A 278 31.45 24.40 -11.71
N PHE A 279 31.83 24.15 -10.46
CA PHE A 279 32.50 25.17 -9.62
C PHE A 279 34.03 25.04 -9.59
N VAL A 280 34.60 24.02 -10.26
CA VAL A 280 36.08 23.87 -10.35
C VAL A 280 36.61 24.78 -11.45
N PRO A 281 37.48 25.73 -11.13
CA PRO A 281 38.08 26.61 -12.14
C PRO A 281 39.10 25.86 -13.01
N GLU A 282 39.13 26.16 -14.30
CA GLU A 282 40.10 25.58 -15.26
C GLU A 282 41.55 26.10 -14.97
N ASP A 283 41.69 27.37 -14.59
CA ASP A 283 43.00 27.97 -14.32
C ASP A 283 43.41 27.77 -12.85
N THR A 284 44.37 26.88 -12.65
CA THR A 284 44.93 26.53 -11.33
C THR A 284 45.75 27.62 -10.67
N ASN A 285 46.22 28.63 -11.42
CA ASN A 285 47.03 29.74 -10.91
C ASN A 285 46.20 30.97 -10.49
N SER A 286 44.91 30.96 -10.78
CA SER A 286 43.99 32.05 -10.47
C SER A 286 43.82 32.24 -8.97
N LYS A 287 43.67 33.52 -8.55
CA LYS A 287 43.23 33.86 -7.16
C LYS A 287 41.89 33.17 -6.82
N TYR A 288 41.03 33.05 -7.82
CA TYR A 288 39.73 32.35 -7.70
C TYR A 288 39.92 30.86 -7.36
N TYR A 289 40.88 30.17 -7.96
CA TYR A 289 41.21 28.79 -7.64
C TYR A 289 41.57 28.58 -6.18
N ARG A 290 42.37 29.48 -5.60
CA ARG A 290 42.72 29.41 -4.16
C ARG A 290 41.51 29.56 -3.24
N ILE A 291 40.60 30.47 -3.59
CA ILE A 291 39.34 30.66 -2.84
C ILE A 291 38.48 29.41 -2.91
N ILE A 292 38.26 28.87 -4.11
CA ILE A 292 37.48 27.66 -4.31
C ILE A 292 38.12 26.48 -3.59
N LYS A 293 39.43 26.28 -3.69
CA LYS A 293 40.15 25.23 -2.97
C LYS A 293 39.97 25.32 -1.46
N PHE A 294 39.94 26.50 -0.89
CA PHE A 294 39.64 26.72 0.51
C PHE A 294 38.19 26.39 0.86
N LEU A 295 37.25 26.74 -0.03
CA LEU A 295 35.84 26.45 0.18
C LEU A 295 35.49 24.94 -0.02
N PHE A 296 36.32 24.21 -0.77
CA PHE A 296 36.20 22.75 -0.91
C PHE A 296 36.84 21.99 0.28
N GLY A 297 37.60 22.70 1.15
CA GLY A 297 38.03 22.14 2.44
C GLY A 297 36.84 21.92 3.36
N SER A 298 36.86 20.85 4.14
CA SER A 298 35.83 20.56 5.14
C SER A 298 36.33 20.69 6.57
N GLY A 299 35.41 21.05 7.49
CA GLY A 299 35.69 21.15 8.92
C GLY A 299 36.52 22.36 9.37
N PHE A 300 36.85 22.37 10.67
CA PHE A 300 37.67 23.41 11.32
C PHE A 300 39.17 23.08 11.29
N SER A 301 39.60 22.10 10.51
CA SER A 301 41.01 21.75 10.37
C SER A 301 41.74 22.84 9.59
N LYS A 302 42.85 23.33 10.18
CA LYS A 302 43.82 24.24 9.56
C LYS A 302 44.50 23.59 8.36
#